data_310673ac851c5358631b1b0210572e24
#
_entry.id   310673ac851c5358631b1b0210572e24
#
_cell.length_a   1.000
_cell.length_b   1.000
_cell.length_c   1.000
_cell.angle_alpha   90.00
_cell.angle_beta   90.00
_cell.angle_gamma   90.00
#
_symmetry.space_group_name_H-M   'P 1'
#
loop_
_entity.id
_entity.type
_entity.pdbx_description
1 polymer ?
#
loop_
_entity_poly.entity_id
_entity_poly.type
_entity_poly.pdbx_seq_one_letter_code
_entity_poly.pdbx_strand_id
1 'polypeptide(L)'
;MNHKKFGRTGLRVSRLCLGTMTFGLQCDEAQSQAILNAAHDGGIDFLDTADVYPLGGDRATAGKTEEIVGRWLKGKRQQFIVATKCVGQMGPKPWDQGMSRKHILEAIEASLKRLGTDYVDVYQLHGFDPLTPIDEALEALDAVVKMGKARYVGVSNWLAHRVARALGRSELKSTARIDSVQPRYNLLFRTFERDLLPLCEEEGIAVIPYNPLAGGLLTGKHEQNGTPQQGTRFTLGRAGAMYQARYWHEREFETVEQLRGIAREADMSLATLAVRWVLSNTAITAPIIGASRPEQLADSLAAEEKGPLPADVKARLDQLTDSWRAVAADR
;
A
#
# COMPACT_ATOMS: atom_id res chain seq x y z
N MET A 1 15.40 -1.18 12.46
CA MET A 1 14.73 -0.89 11.15
C MET A 1 15.75 -0.45 10.11
N ASN A 2 15.85 -1.18 9.01
CA ASN A 2 16.72 -0.81 7.90
C ASN A 2 16.02 0.19 6.96
N HIS A 3 16.80 0.88 6.12
CA HIS A 3 16.31 1.79 5.11
C HIS A 3 16.72 1.32 3.71
N LYS A 4 15.82 1.41 2.75
CA LYS A 4 16.06 1.09 1.34
C LYS A 4 15.88 2.36 0.48
N LYS A 5 16.66 2.45 -0.58
CA LYS A 5 16.54 3.52 -1.57
C LYS A 5 15.16 3.44 -2.26
N PHE A 6 14.49 4.58 -2.42
CA PHE A 6 13.19 4.68 -3.07
C PHE A 6 13.36 4.71 -4.59
N GLY A 7 13.46 3.52 -5.18
CA GLY A 7 13.77 3.36 -6.58
C GLY A 7 15.10 4.01 -6.96
N ARG A 8 15.13 4.72 -8.09
CA ARG A 8 16.29 5.47 -8.58
C ARG A 8 16.51 6.83 -7.91
N THR A 9 15.57 7.28 -7.07
CA THR A 9 15.65 8.60 -6.41
C THR A 9 16.73 8.65 -5.34
N GLY A 10 17.00 9.84 -4.81
CA GLY A 10 17.89 10.01 -3.64
C GLY A 10 17.24 9.69 -2.31
N LEU A 11 15.90 9.53 -2.28
CA LEU A 11 15.15 9.26 -1.05
C LEU A 11 15.48 7.87 -0.49
N ARG A 12 15.53 7.75 0.84
CA ARG A 12 15.59 6.47 1.56
C ARG A 12 14.41 6.40 2.51
N VAL A 13 13.76 5.24 2.58
CA VAL A 13 12.58 4.98 3.39
C VAL A 13 12.80 3.76 4.26
N SER A 14 12.13 3.67 5.41
CA SER A 14 12.11 2.45 6.22
C SER A 14 11.61 1.26 5.41
N ARG A 15 12.16 0.06 5.69
CA ARG A 15 11.80 -1.19 4.99
C ARG A 15 10.35 -1.62 5.19
N LEU A 16 9.65 -1.01 6.12
CA LEU A 16 8.20 -1.14 6.31
C LEU A 16 7.57 0.24 6.14
N CYS A 17 6.37 0.27 5.55
CA CYS A 17 5.51 1.43 5.45
C CYS A 17 4.24 1.19 6.28
N LEU A 18 3.83 2.15 7.13
CA LEU A 18 2.58 2.04 7.86
C LEU A 18 1.42 2.54 7.00
N GLY A 19 0.49 1.66 6.68
CA GLY A 19 -0.79 1.99 6.05
C GLY A 19 -1.83 2.41 7.08
N THR A 20 -2.49 3.53 6.85
CA THR A 20 -3.37 4.19 7.80
C THR A 20 -4.88 4.02 7.49
N MET A 21 -5.24 3.24 6.50
CA MET A 21 -6.60 3.15 5.95
C MET A 21 -7.71 2.71 6.92
N THR A 22 -7.34 2.25 8.13
CA THR A 22 -8.28 1.85 9.19
C THR A 22 -8.64 3.00 10.15
N PHE A 23 -7.89 4.09 10.11
CA PHE A 23 -7.99 5.21 11.06
C PHE A 23 -9.23 6.07 10.78
N GLY A 24 -10.02 6.29 11.81
CA GLY A 24 -11.24 7.08 11.75
C GLY A 24 -12.52 6.29 11.47
N LEU A 25 -12.43 4.96 11.31
CA LEU A 25 -13.58 4.06 11.19
C LEU A 25 -13.39 2.80 12.05
N GLN A 26 -12.46 1.92 11.68
CA GLN A 26 -12.14 0.70 12.43
C GLN A 26 -11.37 1.03 13.72
N CYS A 27 -10.50 2.02 13.67
CA CYS A 27 -9.76 2.58 14.80
C CYS A 27 -10.25 4.00 15.07
N ASP A 28 -10.60 4.31 16.31
CA ASP A 28 -10.80 5.69 16.71
C ASP A 28 -9.48 6.49 16.71
N GLU A 29 -9.54 7.77 17.06
CA GLU A 29 -8.35 8.62 17.02
C GLU A 29 -7.29 8.20 18.04
N ALA A 30 -7.70 7.81 19.27
CA ALA A 30 -6.77 7.39 20.31
C ALA A 30 -6.03 6.11 19.92
N GLN A 31 -6.75 5.11 19.37
CA GLN A 31 -6.17 3.88 18.84
C GLN A 31 -5.25 4.16 17.65
N SER A 32 -5.66 5.06 16.75
CA SER A 32 -4.85 5.44 15.58
C SER A 32 -3.53 6.09 16.00
N GLN A 33 -3.56 6.99 16.98
CA GLN A 33 -2.35 7.61 17.54
C GLN A 33 -1.45 6.59 18.26
N ALA A 34 -2.03 5.65 18.99
CA ALA A 34 -1.27 4.57 19.63
C ALA A 34 -0.54 3.69 18.60
N ILE A 35 -1.21 3.36 17.46
CA ILE A 35 -0.59 2.60 16.36
C ILE A 35 0.53 3.42 15.71
N LEU A 36 0.32 4.72 15.46
CA LEU A 36 1.34 5.61 14.90
C LEU A 36 2.57 5.72 15.81
N ASN A 37 2.36 5.83 17.13
CA ASN A 37 3.45 5.86 18.11
C ASN A 37 4.23 4.54 18.11
N ALA A 38 3.53 3.39 18.18
CA ALA A 38 4.18 2.08 18.18
C ALA A 38 4.96 1.82 16.87
N ALA A 39 4.45 2.28 15.72
CA ALA A 39 5.17 2.20 14.46
C ALA A 39 6.44 3.06 14.47
N HIS A 40 6.35 4.29 14.96
CA HIS A 40 7.51 5.19 15.12
C HIS A 40 8.54 4.61 16.08
N ASP A 41 8.12 4.11 17.24
CA ASP A 41 9.00 3.46 18.23
C ASP A 41 9.68 2.22 17.64
N GLY A 42 9.01 1.51 16.72
CA GLY A 42 9.58 0.42 15.92
C GLY A 42 10.48 0.88 14.77
N GLY A 43 10.69 2.19 14.59
CA GLY A 43 11.56 2.79 13.58
C GLY A 43 10.94 2.93 12.20
N ILE A 44 9.61 2.84 12.06
CA ILE A 44 8.91 3.11 10.80
C ILE A 44 8.77 4.63 10.65
N ASP A 45 9.38 5.17 9.61
CA ASP A 45 9.30 6.59 9.25
C ASP A 45 8.50 6.86 7.97
N PHE A 46 7.98 5.81 7.32
CA PHE A 46 7.21 5.89 6.09
C PHE A 46 5.72 5.60 6.35
N LEU A 47 4.86 6.59 6.06
CA LEU A 47 3.41 6.53 6.26
C LEU A 47 2.68 6.60 4.92
N ASP A 48 1.65 5.76 4.73
CA ASP A 48 0.79 5.75 3.55
C ASP A 48 -0.67 6.01 3.93
N THR A 49 -1.25 7.05 3.37
CA THR A 49 -2.66 7.44 3.51
C THR A 49 -3.33 7.65 2.14
N ALA A 50 -4.56 8.15 2.10
CA ALA A 50 -5.27 8.58 0.89
C ALA A 50 -6.42 9.53 1.25
N ASP A 51 -6.82 10.34 0.27
CA ASP A 51 -7.94 11.29 0.39
C ASP A 51 -9.27 10.61 0.73
N VAL A 52 -9.55 9.43 0.14
CA VAL A 52 -10.80 8.66 0.35
C VAL A 52 -10.84 7.86 1.66
N TYR A 53 -9.75 7.80 2.43
CA TYR A 53 -9.75 7.01 3.66
C TYR A 53 -10.53 7.69 4.80
N PRO A 54 -11.19 6.90 5.68
CA PRO A 54 -11.01 5.47 5.97
C PRO A 54 -11.69 4.53 4.97
N LEU A 55 -11.07 3.38 4.74
CA LEU A 55 -11.61 2.34 3.88
C LEU A 55 -12.88 1.72 4.49
N GLY A 56 -13.93 1.56 3.68
CA GLY A 56 -15.24 1.07 4.12
C GLY A 56 -16.17 2.17 4.59
N GLY A 57 -15.69 3.40 4.72
CA GLY A 57 -16.50 4.59 4.96
C GLY A 57 -17.26 5.06 3.73
N ASP A 58 -17.88 6.20 3.85
CA ASP A 58 -18.61 6.91 2.80
C ASP A 58 -17.99 8.31 2.54
N ARG A 59 -18.66 9.12 1.72
CA ARG A 59 -18.20 10.48 1.42
C ARG A 59 -18.16 11.40 2.65
N ALA A 60 -19.00 11.14 3.65
CA ALA A 60 -19.02 11.96 4.86
C ALA A 60 -17.80 11.70 5.76
N THR A 61 -17.18 10.53 5.61
CA THR A 61 -16.00 10.13 6.37
C THR A 61 -14.70 10.28 5.57
N ALA A 62 -14.78 10.51 4.25
CA ALA A 62 -13.61 10.69 3.39
C ALA A 62 -12.72 11.85 3.87
N GLY A 63 -11.42 11.62 3.92
CA GLY A 63 -10.42 12.57 4.43
C GLY A 63 -10.15 12.49 5.93
N LYS A 64 -11.00 11.84 6.72
CA LYS A 64 -10.85 11.75 8.18
C LYS A 64 -9.52 11.10 8.61
N THR A 65 -9.04 10.14 7.83
CA THR A 65 -7.73 9.51 8.08
C THR A 65 -6.58 10.51 7.94
N GLU A 66 -6.59 11.34 6.88
CA GLU A 66 -5.57 12.38 6.71
C GLU A 66 -5.61 13.43 7.83
N GLU A 67 -6.80 13.78 8.33
CA GLU A 67 -6.93 14.68 9.49
C GLU A 67 -6.31 14.10 10.76
N ILE A 68 -6.54 12.80 11.05
CA ILE A 68 -5.94 12.11 12.21
C ILE A 68 -4.41 12.08 12.07
N VAL A 69 -3.90 11.67 10.90
CA VAL A 69 -2.46 11.64 10.60
C VAL A 69 -1.85 13.05 10.71
N GLY A 70 -2.53 14.06 10.18
CA GLY A 70 -2.09 15.46 10.24
C GLY A 70 -1.97 15.98 11.68
N ARG A 71 -2.96 15.70 12.53
CA ARG A 71 -2.89 16.08 13.96
C ARG A 71 -1.71 15.41 14.66
N TRP A 72 -1.47 14.13 14.37
CA TRP A 72 -0.33 13.40 14.94
C TRP A 72 1.02 13.91 14.45
N LEU A 73 1.13 14.33 13.18
CA LEU A 73 2.36 14.88 12.59
C LEU A 73 2.71 16.29 13.07
N LYS A 74 1.83 16.98 13.77
CA LYS A 74 2.06 18.36 14.21
C LYS A 74 3.35 18.46 15.05
N GLY A 75 4.26 19.32 14.60
CA GLY A 75 5.56 19.55 15.24
C GLY A 75 6.65 18.50 14.93
N LYS A 76 6.33 17.44 14.16
CA LYS A 76 7.30 16.38 13.81
C LYS A 76 7.21 15.92 12.34
N ARG A 77 6.52 16.67 11.47
CA ARG A 77 6.33 16.34 10.04
C ARG A 77 7.62 15.93 9.33
N GLN A 78 8.72 16.59 9.60
CA GLN A 78 10.01 16.38 8.94
C GLN A 78 10.72 15.08 9.35
N GLN A 79 10.22 14.39 10.37
CA GLN A 79 10.74 13.09 10.79
C GLN A 79 10.15 11.93 9.96
N PHE A 80 9.18 12.22 9.10
CA PHE A 80 8.42 11.21 8.39
C PHE A 80 8.37 11.46 6.89
N ILE A 81 8.38 10.37 6.14
CA ILE A 81 8.02 10.31 4.73
C ILE A 81 6.51 10.03 4.66
N VAL A 82 5.77 10.93 4.04
CA VAL A 82 4.30 10.84 3.96
C VAL A 82 3.87 10.68 2.50
N ALA A 83 3.19 9.57 2.22
CA ALA A 83 2.53 9.31 0.96
C ALA A 83 1.02 9.51 1.10
N THR A 84 0.40 10.22 0.14
CA THR A 84 -1.06 10.25 -0.01
C THR A 84 -1.47 9.99 -1.45
N LYS A 85 -2.78 9.84 -1.69
CA LYS A 85 -3.33 9.43 -2.98
C LYS A 85 -4.59 10.23 -3.31
N CYS A 86 -4.85 10.37 -4.62
CA CYS A 86 -6.12 10.89 -5.15
C CYS A 86 -6.69 9.91 -6.20
N VAL A 87 -7.76 10.28 -6.87
CA VAL A 87 -8.54 9.58 -7.91
C VAL A 87 -9.91 9.13 -7.40
N GLY A 88 -10.03 8.76 -6.15
CA GLY A 88 -11.30 8.35 -5.59
C GLY A 88 -12.34 9.47 -5.55
N GLN A 89 -13.61 9.10 -5.40
CA GLN A 89 -14.71 10.08 -5.38
C GLN A 89 -14.74 10.85 -4.04
N MET A 90 -14.43 12.14 -4.07
CA MET A 90 -14.40 13.03 -2.91
C MET A 90 -15.64 13.90 -2.76
N GLY A 91 -16.43 14.08 -3.81
CA GLY A 91 -17.63 14.93 -3.82
C GLY A 91 -18.72 14.36 -4.72
N PRO A 92 -19.86 15.07 -4.84
CA PRO A 92 -21.02 14.59 -5.59
C PRO A 92 -20.92 14.82 -7.11
N LYS A 93 -19.96 15.62 -7.58
CA LYS A 93 -19.86 16.00 -9.00
C LYS A 93 -19.04 14.99 -9.79
N PRO A 94 -19.29 14.82 -11.09
CA PRO A 94 -18.51 13.90 -11.94
C PRO A 94 -17.00 14.18 -11.95
N TRP A 95 -16.60 15.43 -11.76
CA TRP A 95 -15.21 15.86 -11.73
C TRP A 95 -14.55 15.78 -10.34
N ASP A 96 -15.28 15.35 -9.31
CA ASP A 96 -14.74 15.15 -7.96
C ASP A 96 -14.08 13.77 -7.82
N GLN A 97 -13.66 13.17 -8.93
CA GLN A 97 -12.96 11.88 -9.04
C GLN A 97 -12.16 11.79 -10.34
N GLY A 98 -11.37 10.73 -10.49
CA GLY A 98 -10.63 10.41 -11.72
C GLY A 98 -9.27 11.10 -11.77
N MET A 99 -8.64 11.05 -12.95
CA MET A 99 -7.28 11.54 -13.15
C MET A 99 -7.24 12.89 -13.91
N SER A 100 -8.36 13.62 -14.01
CA SER A 100 -8.36 14.92 -14.68
C SER A 100 -7.43 15.89 -13.96
N ARG A 101 -6.83 16.80 -14.74
CA ARG A 101 -5.98 17.87 -14.20
C ARG A 101 -6.69 18.67 -13.10
N LYS A 102 -7.98 18.98 -13.30
CA LYS A 102 -8.79 19.67 -12.30
C LYS A 102 -8.80 18.92 -10.98
N HIS A 103 -9.16 17.63 -11.01
CA HIS A 103 -9.28 16.83 -9.79
C HIS A 103 -7.93 16.62 -9.10
N ILE A 104 -6.86 16.29 -9.83
CA ILE A 104 -5.52 16.08 -9.25
C ILE A 104 -5.04 17.33 -8.50
N LEU A 105 -5.22 18.53 -9.08
CA LEU A 105 -4.76 19.79 -8.47
C LEU A 105 -5.61 20.18 -7.25
N GLU A 106 -6.91 20.02 -7.30
CA GLU A 106 -7.80 20.30 -6.17
C GLU A 106 -7.63 19.29 -5.02
N ALA A 107 -7.44 18.00 -5.36
CA ALA A 107 -7.27 16.95 -4.38
C ALA A 107 -5.99 17.11 -3.56
N ILE A 108 -4.85 17.50 -4.18
CA ILE A 108 -3.62 17.71 -3.41
C ILE A 108 -3.78 18.89 -2.44
N GLU A 109 -4.42 20.01 -2.83
CA GLU A 109 -4.68 21.14 -1.93
C GLU A 109 -5.51 20.71 -0.72
N ALA A 110 -6.58 19.95 -0.97
CA ALA A 110 -7.44 19.44 0.08
C ALA A 110 -6.71 18.47 1.02
N SER A 111 -5.87 17.57 0.48
CA SER A 111 -5.05 16.64 1.27
C SER A 111 -4.03 17.38 2.14
N LEU A 112 -3.31 18.36 1.60
CA LEU A 112 -2.36 19.18 2.35
C LEU A 112 -3.03 19.92 3.51
N LYS A 113 -4.24 20.45 3.28
CA LYS A 113 -5.04 21.10 4.33
C LYS A 113 -5.40 20.13 5.45
N ARG A 114 -5.86 18.91 5.13
CA ARG A 114 -6.22 17.88 6.12
C ARG A 114 -4.99 17.38 6.88
N LEU A 115 -3.88 17.18 6.18
CA LEU A 115 -2.60 16.76 6.77
C LEU A 115 -1.89 17.87 7.56
N GLY A 116 -2.30 19.15 7.40
CA GLY A 116 -1.69 20.29 8.09
C GLY A 116 -0.22 20.51 7.70
N THR A 117 0.12 20.33 6.42
CA THR A 117 1.47 20.45 5.88
C THR A 117 1.46 21.11 4.51
N ASP A 118 2.59 21.69 4.10
CA ASP A 118 2.73 22.37 2.80
C ASP A 118 3.10 21.41 1.66
N TYR A 119 3.54 20.17 1.99
CA TYR A 119 3.94 19.17 1.01
C TYR A 119 3.73 17.75 1.52
N VAL A 120 3.61 16.81 0.57
CA VAL A 120 3.79 15.37 0.80
C VAL A 120 5.07 14.90 0.12
N ASP A 121 5.64 13.80 0.62
CA ASP A 121 6.84 13.23 -0.01
C ASP A 121 6.47 12.45 -1.27
N VAL A 122 5.39 11.66 -1.24
CA VAL A 122 4.92 10.89 -2.40
C VAL A 122 3.44 11.17 -2.65
N TYR A 123 3.11 11.59 -3.86
CA TYR A 123 1.72 11.78 -4.30
C TYR A 123 1.36 10.74 -5.37
N GLN A 124 0.28 9.98 -5.15
CA GLN A 124 -0.02 8.81 -5.96
C GLN A 124 -1.40 8.90 -6.62
N LEU A 125 -1.50 8.46 -7.87
CA LEU A 125 -2.79 8.13 -8.47
C LEU A 125 -3.25 6.77 -7.92
N HIS A 126 -4.38 6.76 -7.17
CA HIS A 126 -4.88 5.59 -6.43
C HIS A 126 -5.37 4.45 -7.33
N GLY A 127 -5.69 4.75 -8.57
CA GLY A 127 -6.12 3.82 -9.59
C GLY A 127 -5.90 4.39 -10.98
N PHE A 128 -6.25 3.61 -12.00
CA PHE A 128 -6.23 4.03 -13.38
C PHE A 128 -7.63 4.47 -13.82
N ASP A 129 -7.74 5.67 -14.38
CA ASP A 129 -8.95 6.17 -15.00
C ASP A 129 -8.80 6.05 -16.54
N PRO A 130 -9.55 5.14 -17.19
CA PRO A 130 -9.44 4.93 -18.63
C PRO A 130 -10.03 6.10 -19.45
N LEU A 131 -10.80 6.98 -18.83
CA LEU A 131 -11.45 8.11 -19.49
C LEU A 131 -10.55 9.35 -19.59
N THR A 132 -9.49 9.41 -18.78
CA THR A 132 -8.54 10.52 -18.79
C THR A 132 -7.28 10.16 -19.60
N PRO A 133 -6.86 10.99 -20.57
CA PRO A 133 -5.58 10.79 -21.25
C PRO A 133 -4.41 10.76 -20.27
N ILE A 134 -3.49 9.80 -20.44
CA ILE A 134 -2.30 9.68 -19.57
C ILE A 134 -1.49 10.99 -19.55
N ASP A 135 -1.36 11.66 -20.68
CA ASP A 135 -0.61 12.92 -20.80
C ASP A 135 -1.18 14.02 -19.89
N GLU A 136 -2.50 14.14 -19.79
CA GLU A 136 -3.14 15.12 -18.92
C GLU A 136 -2.81 14.85 -17.44
N ALA A 137 -2.88 13.60 -17.03
CA ALA A 137 -2.53 13.20 -15.67
C ALA A 137 -1.06 13.44 -15.35
N LEU A 138 -0.14 13.11 -16.28
CA LEU A 138 1.31 13.34 -16.12
C LEU A 138 1.64 14.84 -16.04
N GLU A 139 1.02 15.67 -16.86
CA GLU A 139 1.20 17.13 -16.81
C GLU A 139 0.65 17.72 -15.51
N ALA A 140 -0.44 17.16 -14.98
CA ALA A 140 -0.98 17.57 -13.68
C ALA A 140 -0.04 17.18 -12.53
N LEU A 141 0.50 15.96 -12.51
CA LEU A 141 1.49 15.51 -11.52
C LEU A 141 2.77 16.35 -11.60
N ASP A 142 3.25 16.65 -12.80
CA ASP A 142 4.41 17.53 -13.03
C ASP A 142 4.18 18.93 -12.44
N ALA A 143 2.97 19.49 -12.64
CA ALA A 143 2.61 20.76 -12.02
C ALA A 143 2.62 20.70 -10.49
N VAL A 144 2.12 19.60 -9.88
CA VAL A 144 2.16 19.38 -8.43
C VAL A 144 3.59 19.36 -7.90
N VAL A 145 4.50 18.67 -8.61
CA VAL A 145 5.94 18.62 -8.24
C VAL A 145 6.58 19.99 -8.40
N LYS A 146 6.36 20.69 -9.52
CA LYS A 146 6.91 22.04 -9.77
C LYS A 146 6.42 23.10 -8.79
N MET A 147 5.19 22.96 -8.30
CA MET A 147 4.67 23.79 -7.21
C MET A 147 5.24 23.43 -5.83
N GLY A 148 6.06 22.39 -5.73
CA GLY A 148 6.65 21.93 -4.48
C GLY A 148 5.67 21.21 -3.53
N LYS A 149 4.47 20.86 -3.98
CA LYS A 149 3.43 20.20 -3.17
C LYS A 149 3.62 18.70 -3.00
N ALA A 150 4.36 18.08 -3.91
CA ALA A 150 4.88 16.72 -3.77
C ALA A 150 6.36 16.68 -4.16
N ARG A 151 7.14 15.77 -3.54
CA ARG A 151 8.54 15.57 -3.90
C ARG A 151 8.69 14.52 -5.00
N TYR A 152 7.89 13.45 -4.93
CA TYR A 152 7.89 12.31 -5.84
C TYR A 152 6.45 11.96 -6.22
N VAL A 153 6.28 11.30 -7.36
CA VAL A 153 4.95 10.87 -7.81
C VAL A 153 4.92 9.37 -8.04
N GLY A 154 3.74 8.80 -7.85
CA GLY A 154 3.55 7.35 -7.99
C GLY A 154 2.17 6.99 -8.51
N VAL A 155 1.98 5.68 -8.74
CA VAL A 155 0.70 5.13 -9.16
C VAL A 155 0.37 3.87 -8.35
N SER A 156 -0.92 3.60 -8.16
CA SER A 156 -1.40 2.39 -7.51
C SER A 156 -2.37 1.65 -8.43
N ASN A 157 -2.32 0.31 -8.41
CA ASN A 157 -3.22 -0.55 -9.20
C ASN A 157 -3.11 -0.36 -10.73
N TRP A 158 -1.94 0.05 -11.23
CA TRP A 158 -1.67 0.13 -12.64
C TRP A 158 -1.01 -1.15 -13.16
N LEU A 159 -1.39 -1.58 -14.37
CA LEU A 159 -0.75 -2.69 -15.06
C LEU A 159 0.59 -2.25 -15.68
N ALA A 160 1.52 -3.18 -15.86
CA ALA A 160 2.87 -2.93 -16.37
C ALA A 160 2.89 -2.10 -17.66
N HIS A 161 2.04 -2.44 -18.65
CA HIS A 161 1.98 -1.72 -19.93
C HIS A 161 1.56 -0.24 -19.78
N ARG A 162 0.72 0.07 -18.76
CA ARG A 162 0.31 1.46 -18.45
C ARG A 162 1.44 2.24 -17.82
N VAL A 163 2.19 1.60 -16.91
CA VAL A 163 3.39 2.19 -16.29
C VAL A 163 4.45 2.45 -17.35
N ALA A 164 4.78 1.45 -18.19
CA ALA A 164 5.74 1.61 -19.28
C ALA A 164 5.34 2.74 -20.25
N ARG A 165 4.04 2.81 -20.62
CA ARG A 165 3.52 3.91 -21.44
C ARG A 165 3.69 5.27 -20.78
N ALA A 166 3.39 5.38 -19.46
CA ALA A 166 3.55 6.62 -18.72
C ALA A 166 5.00 7.07 -18.66
N LEU A 167 5.96 6.15 -18.47
CA LEU A 167 7.39 6.44 -18.47
C LEU A 167 7.84 7.02 -19.82
N GLY A 168 7.51 6.36 -20.93
CA GLY A 168 7.84 6.86 -22.27
C GLY A 168 7.17 8.21 -22.59
N ARG A 169 5.94 8.43 -22.12
CA ARG A 169 5.27 9.74 -22.29
C ARG A 169 5.91 10.83 -21.43
N SER A 170 6.29 10.53 -20.19
CA SER A 170 7.01 11.47 -19.32
C SER A 170 8.36 11.88 -19.94
N GLU A 171 9.12 10.93 -20.49
CA GLU A 171 10.38 11.21 -21.16
C GLU A 171 10.19 12.10 -22.39
N LEU A 172 9.25 11.75 -23.26
CA LEU A 172 8.94 12.52 -24.48
C LEU A 172 8.50 13.95 -24.18
N LYS A 173 7.73 14.15 -23.12
CA LYS A 173 7.15 15.45 -22.73
C LYS A 173 7.96 16.21 -21.69
N SER A 174 9.03 15.63 -21.17
CA SER A 174 9.84 16.20 -20.08
C SER A 174 9.00 16.55 -18.86
N THR A 175 8.04 15.69 -18.50
CA THR A 175 7.22 15.81 -17.29
C THR A 175 7.77 14.95 -16.15
N ALA A 176 7.22 15.10 -14.93
CA ALA A 176 7.58 14.27 -13.79
C ALA A 176 7.42 12.77 -14.13
N ARG A 177 8.44 11.99 -13.78
CA ARG A 177 8.50 10.54 -13.98
C ARG A 177 7.80 9.83 -12.84
N ILE A 178 7.15 8.70 -13.12
CA ILE A 178 6.63 7.83 -12.07
C ILE A 178 7.80 7.22 -11.28
N ASP A 179 7.89 7.55 -9.99
CA ASP A 179 8.95 7.12 -9.09
C ASP A 179 8.58 5.85 -8.31
N SER A 180 7.27 5.60 -8.13
CA SER A 180 6.80 4.43 -7.37
C SER A 180 5.53 3.80 -7.94
N VAL A 181 5.40 2.49 -7.69
CA VAL A 181 4.15 1.74 -7.90
C VAL A 181 3.69 1.12 -6.59
N GLN A 182 2.37 1.09 -6.38
CA GLN A 182 1.73 0.49 -5.22
C GLN A 182 0.78 -0.64 -5.67
N PRO A 183 1.28 -1.86 -5.92
CA PRO A 183 0.47 -3.01 -6.30
C PRO A 183 0.00 -3.81 -5.08
N ARG A 184 -1.05 -4.64 -5.26
CA ARG A 184 -1.35 -5.74 -4.35
C ARG A 184 -0.30 -6.84 -4.51
N TYR A 185 0.28 -7.33 -3.39
CA TYR A 185 1.27 -8.40 -3.45
C TYR A 185 1.35 -9.19 -2.15
N ASN A 186 1.18 -10.49 -2.21
CA ASN A 186 1.31 -11.43 -1.10
C ASN A 186 1.37 -12.87 -1.64
N LEU A 187 1.54 -13.88 -0.76
CA LEU A 187 1.62 -15.29 -1.10
C LEU A 187 0.39 -15.84 -1.85
N LEU A 188 -0.77 -15.18 -1.72
CA LEU A 188 -2.03 -15.55 -2.41
C LEU A 188 -2.35 -14.63 -3.61
N PHE A 189 -1.41 -13.76 -4.00
CA PHE A 189 -1.55 -12.89 -5.16
C PHE A 189 -0.17 -12.46 -5.67
N ARG A 190 0.35 -13.16 -6.69
CA ARG A 190 1.71 -13.04 -7.21
C ARG A 190 1.76 -12.60 -8.68
N THR A 191 0.64 -12.21 -9.26
CA THR A 191 0.48 -11.90 -10.69
C THR A 191 1.53 -10.90 -11.21
N PHE A 192 1.86 -9.90 -10.43
CA PHE A 192 2.78 -8.83 -10.83
C PHE A 192 4.26 -9.25 -10.91
N GLU A 193 4.61 -10.47 -10.48
CA GLU A 193 5.97 -11.03 -10.69
C GLU A 193 6.27 -11.30 -12.17
N ARG A 194 5.25 -11.35 -13.04
CA ARG A 194 5.42 -11.70 -14.45
C ARG A 194 5.89 -10.53 -15.30
N ASP A 195 5.49 -9.33 -14.96
CA ASP A 195 5.70 -8.15 -15.80
C ASP A 195 5.99 -6.86 -15.02
N LEU A 196 5.18 -6.53 -14.01
CA LEU A 196 5.31 -5.25 -13.31
C LEU A 196 6.58 -5.17 -12.45
N LEU A 197 6.91 -6.23 -11.69
CA LEU A 197 8.09 -6.21 -10.84
C LEU A 197 9.39 -6.18 -11.66
N PRO A 198 9.56 -6.99 -12.74
CA PRO A 198 10.70 -6.86 -13.64
C PRO A 198 10.83 -5.45 -14.25
N LEU A 199 9.73 -4.87 -14.75
CA LEU A 199 9.73 -3.50 -15.24
C LEU A 199 10.23 -2.50 -14.18
N CYS A 200 9.79 -2.66 -12.94
CA CYS A 200 10.20 -1.76 -11.85
C CYS A 200 11.68 -1.89 -11.51
N GLU A 201 12.25 -3.10 -11.58
CA GLU A 201 13.69 -3.32 -11.38
C GLU A 201 14.51 -2.68 -12.49
N GLU A 202 14.15 -2.90 -13.76
CA GLU A 202 14.82 -2.32 -14.95
C GLU A 202 14.78 -0.78 -14.92
N GLU A 203 13.62 -0.22 -14.60
CA GLU A 203 13.37 1.22 -14.62
C GLU A 203 13.74 1.94 -13.31
N GLY A 204 14.15 1.19 -12.29
CA GLY A 204 14.48 1.73 -10.98
C GLY A 204 13.29 2.41 -10.28
N ILE A 205 12.09 1.81 -10.36
CA ILE A 205 10.86 2.30 -9.72
C ILE A 205 10.73 1.66 -8.34
N ALA A 206 10.38 2.46 -7.33
CA ALA A 206 10.10 1.94 -5.99
C ALA A 206 8.80 1.11 -5.99
N VAL A 207 8.83 -0.08 -5.41
CA VAL A 207 7.64 -0.93 -5.24
C VAL A 207 7.24 -0.94 -3.77
N ILE A 208 6.04 -0.42 -3.47
CA ILE A 208 5.48 -0.31 -2.12
C ILE A 208 4.16 -1.10 -2.02
N PRO A 209 4.19 -2.43 -2.04
CA PRO A 209 3.00 -3.24 -2.18
C PRO A 209 2.12 -3.20 -0.94
N TYR A 210 0.80 -3.27 -1.16
CA TYR A 210 -0.18 -3.36 -0.09
C TYR A 210 -0.71 -4.80 0.09
N ASN A 211 -1.37 -5.05 1.23
CA ASN A 211 -1.95 -6.35 1.61
C ASN A 211 -0.94 -7.51 1.74
N PRO A 212 0.24 -7.35 2.35
CA PRO A 212 1.18 -8.45 2.55
C PRO A 212 0.57 -9.62 3.33
N LEU A 213 -0.46 -9.35 4.15
CA LEU A 213 -1.20 -10.34 4.94
C LEU A 213 -2.55 -10.75 4.32
N ALA A 214 -2.82 -10.46 3.04
CA ALA A 214 -4.07 -10.84 2.36
C ALA A 214 -5.34 -10.45 3.15
N GLY A 215 -5.41 -9.21 3.63
CA GLY A 215 -6.52 -8.73 4.46
C GLY A 215 -6.57 -9.30 5.87
N GLY A 216 -5.55 -10.03 6.28
CA GLY A 216 -5.44 -10.72 7.56
C GLY A 216 -5.62 -12.24 7.47
N LEU A 217 -5.88 -12.80 6.28
CA LEU A 217 -5.99 -14.26 6.11
C LEU A 217 -4.66 -14.96 6.42
N LEU A 218 -3.54 -14.39 5.98
CA LEU A 218 -2.19 -14.88 6.25
C LEU A 218 -1.70 -14.67 7.69
N THR A 219 -2.57 -14.26 8.62
CA THR A 219 -2.30 -14.37 10.06
C THR A 219 -2.67 -15.74 10.62
N GLY A 220 -3.45 -16.52 9.86
CA GLY A 220 -3.93 -17.84 10.28
C GLY A 220 -5.05 -17.82 11.34
N LYS A 221 -5.62 -16.67 11.66
CA LYS A 221 -6.70 -16.55 12.69
C LYS A 221 -8.10 -16.90 12.19
N HIS A 222 -8.29 -17.02 10.87
CA HIS A 222 -9.57 -17.33 10.26
C HIS A 222 -9.67 -18.83 9.93
N GLU A 223 -10.87 -19.38 10.06
CA GLU A 223 -11.18 -20.78 9.76
C GLU A 223 -12.07 -20.89 8.52
N GLN A 224 -11.85 -21.92 7.71
CA GLN A 224 -12.53 -22.15 6.43
C GLN A 224 -14.05 -22.20 6.57
N ASN A 225 -14.55 -22.93 7.57
CA ASN A 225 -15.98 -23.12 7.80
C ASN A 225 -16.59 -22.05 8.72
N GLY A 226 -15.81 -21.04 9.10
CA GLY A 226 -16.23 -19.95 9.97
C GLY A 226 -16.84 -18.78 9.19
N THR A 227 -17.70 -18.01 9.84
CA THR A 227 -18.09 -16.69 9.37
C THR A 227 -16.98 -15.68 9.69
N PRO A 228 -16.76 -14.67 8.83
CA PRO A 228 -15.77 -13.64 9.10
C PRO A 228 -16.03 -12.95 10.46
N GLN A 229 -15.04 -12.92 11.33
CA GLN A 229 -15.15 -12.28 12.64
C GLN A 229 -15.44 -10.79 12.49
N GLN A 230 -16.35 -10.28 13.33
CA GLN A 230 -16.66 -8.85 13.39
C GLN A 230 -15.41 -8.00 13.72
N GLY A 231 -15.34 -6.80 13.15
CA GLY A 231 -14.20 -5.90 13.35
C GLY A 231 -12.95 -6.26 12.55
N THR A 232 -13.00 -7.32 11.70
CA THR A 232 -11.93 -7.63 10.76
C THR A 232 -12.17 -6.96 9.40
N ARG A 233 -11.16 -6.99 8.52
CA ARG A 233 -11.30 -6.47 7.15
C ARG A 233 -12.40 -7.14 6.35
N PHE A 234 -12.71 -8.39 6.64
CA PHE A 234 -13.75 -9.16 5.97
C PHE A 234 -15.17 -8.75 6.36
N THR A 235 -15.34 -7.92 7.38
CA THR A 235 -16.64 -7.41 7.85
C THR A 235 -16.71 -5.87 7.83
N LEU A 236 -15.75 -5.18 7.22
CA LEU A 236 -15.64 -3.73 7.23
C LEU A 236 -16.51 -3.09 6.13
N GLY A 237 -17.81 -2.93 6.36
CA GLY A 237 -18.74 -2.26 5.46
C GLY A 237 -18.63 -2.77 3.99
N ARG A 238 -18.61 -1.86 3.03
CA ARG A 238 -18.45 -2.21 1.60
C ARG A 238 -17.10 -2.87 1.28
N ALA A 239 -16.06 -2.52 2.03
CA ALA A 239 -14.74 -3.12 1.85
C ALA A 239 -14.72 -4.58 2.27
N GLY A 240 -15.53 -5.00 3.23
CA GLY A 240 -15.64 -6.40 3.65
C GLY A 240 -16.01 -7.33 2.50
N ALA A 241 -17.02 -6.98 1.72
CA ALA A 241 -17.43 -7.76 0.55
C ALA A 241 -16.29 -7.91 -0.48
N MET A 242 -15.55 -6.83 -0.74
CA MET A 242 -14.38 -6.87 -1.63
C MET A 242 -13.28 -7.81 -1.10
N TYR A 243 -12.99 -7.77 0.21
CA TYR A 243 -11.99 -8.66 0.80
C TYR A 243 -12.43 -10.13 0.80
N GLN A 244 -13.72 -10.40 1.03
CA GLN A 244 -14.28 -11.74 0.92
C GLN A 244 -14.19 -12.25 -0.53
N ALA A 245 -14.58 -11.44 -1.52
CA ALA A 245 -14.46 -11.78 -2.92
C ALA A 245 -13.00 -12.06 -3.38
N ARG A 246 -12.02 -11.46 -2.71
CA ARG A 246 -10.59 -11.64 -3.01
C ARG A 246 -9.96 -12.85 -2.34
N TYR A 247 -10.37 -13.19 -1.13
CA TYR A 247 -9.59 -14.09 -0.29
C TYR A 247 -10.42 -15.12 0.49
N TRP A 248 -11.78 -15.03 0.52
CA TRP A 248 -12.58 -15.95 1.36
C TRP A 248 -13.11 -17.11 0.53
N HIS A 249 -12.18 -17.95 0.00
CA HIS A 249 -12.51 -19.12 -0.80
C HIS A 249 -11.72 -20.33 -0.29
N GLU A 250 -12.22 -21.53 -0.59
CA GLU A 250 -11.63 -22.79 -0.15
C GLU A 250 -10.14 -22.90 -0.48
N ARG A 251 -9.77 -22.59 -1.71
CA ARG A 251 -8.38 -22.63 -2.20
C ARG A 251 -7.41 -21.78 -1.36
N GLU A 252 -7.84 -20.58 -0.97
CA GLU A 252 -7.04 -19.67 -0.13
C GLU A 252 -6.83 -20.28 1.26
N PHE A 253 -7.86 -20.86 1.87
CA PHE A 253 -7.76 -21.53 3.16
C PHE A 253 -6.88 -22.78 3.11
N GLU A 254 -7.02 -23.64 2.11
CA GLU A 254 -6.14 -24.81 1.89
C GLU A 254 -4.67 -24.39 1.78
N THR A 255 -4.40 -23.33 1.00
CA THR A 255 -3.03 -22.79 0.88
C THR A 255 -2.53 -22.26 2.23
N VAL A 256 -3.37 -21.55 3.00
CA VAL A 256 -3.00 -21.05 4.34
C VAL A 256 -2.63 -22.18 5.29
N GLU A 257 -3.35 -23.31 5.28
CA GLU A 257 -3.01 -24.45 6.14
C GLU A 257 -1.64 -25.07 5.79
N GLN A 258 -1.32 -25.18 4.50
CA GLN A 258 0.00 -25.65 4.05
C GLN A 258 1.12 -24.66 4.45
N LEU A 259 0.86 -23.33 4.28
CA LEU A 259 1.80 -22.27 4.71
C LEU A 259 2.03 -22.29 6.23
N ARG A 260 0.99 -22.60 7.02
CA ARG A 260 1.08 -22.75 8.48
C ARG A 260 2.02 -23.89 8.88
N GLY A 261 2.04 -24.99 8.11
CA GLY A 261 3.00 -26.08 8.29
C GLY A 261 4.44 -25.59 8.14
N ILE A 262 4.74 -24.89 7.05
CA ILE A 262 6.07 -24.31 6.79
C ILE A 262 6.47 -23.29 7.87
N ALA A 263 5.53 -22.45 8.32
CA ALA A 263 5.80 -21.46 9.37
C ALA A 263 6.19 -22.11 10.70
N ARG A 264 5.51 -23.21 11.10
CA ARG A 264 5.85 -23.97 12.30
C ARG A 264 7.23 -24.62 12.21
N GLU A 265 7.57 -25.24 11.07
CA GLU A 265 8.89 -25.85 10.86
C GLU A 265 10.01 -24.78 10.88
N ALA A 266 9.72 -23.56 10.44
CA ALA A 266 10.66 -22.45 10.42
C ALA A 266 10.67 -21.61 11.73
N ASP A 267 9.98 -22.09 12.78
CA ASP A 267 9.86 -21.45 14.10
C ASP A 267 9.48 -19.96 14.03
N MET A 268 8.39 -19.70 13.32
CA MET A 268 7.84 -18.33 13.22
C MET A 268 6.33 -18.31 13.05
N SER A 269 5.69 -17.18 13.37
CA SER A 269 4.27 -16.98 13.05
C SER A 269 4.04 -16.94 11.54
N LEU A 270 2.85 -17.34 11.10
CA LEU A 270 2.48 -17.25 9.68
C LEU A 270 2.50 -15.77 9.19
N ALA A 271 2.14 -14.82 10.06
CA ALA A 271 2.21 -13.40 9.72
C ALA A 271 3.66 -12.94 9.49
N THR A 272 4.58 -13.31 10.38
CA THR A 272 6.02 -13.04 10.20
C THR A 272 6.56 -13.69 8.92
N LEU A 273 6.21 -14.95 8.65
CA LEU A 273 6.60 -15.67 7.43
C LEU A 273 6.13 -14.93 6.17
N ALA A 274 4.86 -14.53 6.12
CA ALA A 274 4.27 -13.84 4.98
C ALA A 274 4.92 -12.48 4.71
N VAL A 275 5.17 -11.68 5.74
CA VAL A 275 5.85 -10.38 5.58
C VAL A 275 7.31 -10.57 5.17
N ARG A 276 8.04 -11.52 5.77
CA ARG A 276 9.42 -11.86 5.39
C ARG A 276 9.50 -12.32 3.93
N TRP A 277 8.53 -13.11 3.47
CA TRP A 277 8.50 -13.52 2.07
C TRP A 277 8.40 -12.32 1.12
N VAL A 278 7.51 -11.34 1.41
CA VAL A 278 7.43 -10.10 0.64
C VAL A 278 8.76 -9.32 0.70
N LEU A 279 9.34 -9.17 1.89
CA LEU A 279 10.62 -8.48 2.10
C LEU A 279 11.81 -9.18 1.41
N SER A 280 11.71 -10.50 1.17
CA SER A 280 12.75 -11.29 0.49
C SER A 280 12.77 -11.12 -1.03
N ASN A 281 11.78 -10.45 -1.62
CA ASN A 281 11.80 -10.09 -3.03
C ASN A 281 12.59 -8.79 -3.23
N THR A 282 13.63 -8.83 -4.06
CA THR A 282 14.56 -7.71 -4.28
C THR A 282 13.91 -6.49 -4.90
N ALA A 283 12.87 -6.66 -5.72
CA ALA A 283 12.10 -5.58 -6.30
C ALA A 283 11.36 -4.73 -5.24
N ILE A 284 10.99 -5.32 -4.09
CA ILE A 284 10.17 -4.65 -3.09
C ILE A 284 10.98 -3.62 -2.30
N THR A 285 10.51 -2.39 -2.28
CA THR A 285 11.10 -1.29 -1.50
C THR A 285 10.62 -1.35 -0.05
N ALA A 286 9.31 -1.25 0.19
CA ALA A 286 8.71 -1.29 1.51
C ALA A 286 7.25 -1.79 1.42
N PRO A 287 6.89 -2.98 1.93
CA PRO A 287 5.49 -3.38 2.02
C PRO A 287 4.72 -2.48 2.99
N ILE A 288 3.47 -2.19 2.62
CA ILE A 288 2.54 -1.44 3.45
C ILE A 288 1.87 -2.42 4.42
N ILE A 289 2.25 -2.32 5.68
CA ILE A 289 1.64 -3.06 6.78
C ILE A 289 0.51 -2.24 7.39
N GLY A 290 -0.51 -2.89 7.92
CA GLY A 290 -1.63 -2.23 8.58
C GLY A 290 -1.97 -2.93 9.90
N ALA A 291 -2.43 -2.15 10.87
CA ALA A 291 -2.86 -2.63 12.16
C ALA A 291 -4.19 -1.99 12.57
N SER A 292 -4.94 -2.65 13.44
CA SER A 292 -6.07 -2.10 14.18
C SER A 292 -5.80 -2.02 15.69
N ARG A 293 -4.62 -2.48 16.13
CA ARG A 293 -4.08 -2.37 17.48
C ARG A 293 -2.55 -2.37 17.42
N PRO A 294 -1.85 -1.66 18.32
CA PRO A 294 -0.38 -1.55 18.30
C PRO A 294 0.35 -2.92 18.27
N GLU A 295 -0.16 -3.89 19.05
CA GLU A 295 0.48 -5.20 19.20
C GLU A 295 0.54 -5.98 17.88
N GLN A 296 -0.33 -5.69 16.92
CA GLN A 296 -0.33 -6.33 15.61
C GLN A 296 0.87 -5.94 14.71
N LEU A 297 1.61 -4.91 15.08
CA LEU A 297 2.85 -4.53 14.40
C LEU A 297 4.01 -5.48 14.71
N ALA A 298 3.96 -6.19 15.84
CA ALA A 298 5.05 -7.04 16.35
C ALA A 298 5.53 -8.06 15.31
N ASP A 299 4.62 -8.79 14.66
CA ASP A 299 4.98 -9.77 13.62
C ASP A 299 5.71 -9.14 12.42
N SER A 300 5.26 -7.95 12.00
CA SER A 300 5.87 -7.24 10.87
C SER A 300 7.23 -6.64 11.24
N LEU A 301 7.38 -6.10 12.44
CA LEU A 301 8.66 -5.61 12.96
C LEU A 301 9.66 -6.76 13.11
N ALA A 302 9.22 -7.90 13.68
CA ALA A 302 10.04 -9.11 13.77
C ALA A 302 10.46 -9.64 12.38
N ALA A 303 9.58 -9.52 11.38
CA ALA A 303 9.89 -9.92 10.01
C ALA A 303 11.03 -9.09 9.42
N GLU A 304 11.05 -7.79 9.66
CA GLU A 304 12.12 -6.91 9.19
C GLU A 304 13.43 -7.13 9.96
N GLU A 305 13.36 -7.27 11.28
CA GLU A 305 14.51 -7.52 12.15
C GLU A 305 15.23 -8.84 11.78
N LYS A 306 14.47 -9.91 11.54
CA LYS A 306 15.01 -11.22 11.14
C LYS A 306 15.61 -11.22 9.72
N GLY A 307 15.34 -10.20 8.92
CA GLY A 307 15.83 -10.08 7.55
C GLY A 307 15.24 -11.11 6.55
N PRO A 308 15.89 -11.32 5.40
CA PRO A 308 15.40 -12.25 4.37
C PRO A 308 15.17 -13.66 4.89
N LEU A 309 14.24 -14.38 4.25
CA LEU A 309 14.03 -15.81 4.52
C LEU A 309 15.26 -16.63 4.10
N PRO A 310 15.56 -17.74 4.80
CA PRO A 310 16.47 -18.76 4.29
C PRO A 310 16.05 -19.22 2.89
N ALA A 311 17.03 -19.49 2.03
CA ALA A 311 16.77 -19.76 0.61
C ALA A 311 15.88 -20.98 0.38
N ASP A 312 16.04 -22.03 1.18
CA ASP A 312 15.23 -23.25 1.16
C ASP A 312 13.78 -23.00 1.56
N VAL A 313 13.56 -22.23 2.64
CA VAL A 313 12.20 -21.82 3.07
C VAL A 313 11.54 -20.98 1.99
N LYS A 314 12.25 -20.01 1.43
CA LYS A 314 11.73 -19.18 0.34
C LYS A 314 11.35 -20.01 -0.88
N ALA A 315 12.20 -20.94 -1.30
CA ALA A 315 11.95 -21.82 -2.45
C ALA A 315 10.70 -22.69 -2.24
N ARG A 316 10.50 -23.25 -1.04
CA ARG A 316 9.30 -24.02 -0.68
C ARG A 316 8.04 -23.16 -0.77
N LEU A 317 8.07 -21.93 -0.26
CA LEU A 317 6.94 -20.98 -0.36
C LEU A 317 6.64 -20.61 -1.81
N ASP A 318 7.69 -20.34 -2.60
CA ASP A 318 7.56 -20.01 -4.02
C ASP A 318 6.94 -21.15 -4.82
N GLN A 319 7.34 -22.39 -4.57
CA GLN A 319 6.78 -23.58 -5.19
C GLN A 319 5.32 -23.80 -4.79
N LEU A 320 5.01 -23.74 -3.49
CA LEU A 320 3.67 -23.93 -2.96
C LEU A 320 2.68 -22.92 -3.54
N THR A 321 3.12 -21.69 -3.72
CA THR A 321 2.27 -20.57 -4.18
C THR A 321 2.46 -20.19 -5.65
N ASP A 322 3.10 -21.05 -6.46
CA ASP A 322 3.37 -20.74 -7.87
C ASP A 322 2.09 -20.50 -8.69
N SER A 323 1.06 -21.28 -8.43
CA SER A 323 -0.24 -21.14 -9.11
C SER A 323 -0.94 -19.79 -8.87
N TRP A 324 -0.53 -19.01 -7.84
CA TRP A 324 -1.03 -17.67 -7.56
C TRP A 324 -0.43 -16.58 -8.47
N ARG A 325 0.52 -16.92 -9.33
CA ARG A 325 1.01 -16.06 -10.43
C ARG A 325 0.04 -15.92 -11.60
N ALA A 326 -0.90 -16.87 -11.73
CA ALA A 326 -1.86 -16.91 -12.83
C ALA A 326 -3.22 -16.29 -12.47
N VAL A 327 -3.36 -15.68 -11.30
CA VAL A 327 -4.61 -14.99 -10.90
C VAL A 327 -4.75 -13.70 -11.69
N ALA A 328 -5.96 -13.39 -12.15
CA ALA A 328 -6.22 -12.15 -12.88
C ALA A 328 -5.89 -10.90 -12.04
N ALA A 329 -5.26 -9.92 -12.66
CA ALA A 329 -4.74 -8.73 -11.96
C ALA A 329 -5.84 -7.79 -11.44
N ASP A 330 -7.04 -7.90 -12.00
CA ASP A 330 -8.24 -7.12 -11.65
C ASP A 330 -9.13 -7.77 -10.56
N ARG A 331 -8.78 -8.98 -10.12
CA ARG A 331 -9.52 -9.76 -9.11
C ARG A 331 -9.26 -9.30 -7.65
#